data_267f861eac929d12a22afdfba2c32422
#
_entry.id   267f861eac929d12a22afdfba2c32422
#
_cell.length_a   1.000
_cell.length_b   1.000
_cell.length_c   1.000
_cell.angle_alpha   90.00
_cell.angle_beta   90.00
_cell.angle_gamma   90.00
#
_symmetry.space_group_name_H-M   'P 1'
#
loop_
_entity.id
_entity.type
_entity.pdbx_description
1 polymer ?
#
loop_
_entity_poly.entity_id
_entity_poly.type
_entity_poly.pdbx_seq_one_letter_code
_entity_poly.pdbx_strand_id
1 'polypeptide(L)'
;MSLGVTTVTRASVGLRSERGPVLGAVMLSTALIALDSTIIATAVPAVVDDLGGFSQFPWLFSVYLLTQAVTVPVYGKLADVYGREPVLLFGIAVFVTASLFCGLAWSMPALIVGRALQGIGAGAVQAIGMTVIGDIYTVEERAKVQGYLASVWGVSSVLGPTLGGVFSDYLSWRWIFLVNLPLGAVALVVLYRRFSERVERREHRLDVAGAVLLSVGCSLLILGLLEGGSAWAWTSGVSVAVLVTAVALLTAFTVVERRAAEPVLPLWVLRRRILLTGNVAALALGALLVGLSSYLPTWAQSVLGASALEAGFALAALTLGWPIAASQAGRLYLRIGFRNTALIGVVLAVLGTTGTALLGLHAQLWQVAASMFVTGIGLGLSSSPLIVAVQSVVGWNRRGVVTATNMFARSIGSAVGAAVFGAIANTTLAGRFASPPAGLEGDVPTDVDGTTAALSQGGAVAEYARESLHAASHGVFIATAVTAVVIAVAVAAMPRHTERLRFDDEHSTDEAAAPGPGPAGETAGRAPEPGSADGHRPPPS
;
A
#
# COMPACT_ATOMS: atom_id res chain seq x y z
N MET A 1 -28.75 30.24 -8.15
CA MET A 1 -28.75 29.56 -6.85
C MET A 1 -27.32 29.23 -6.50
N SER A 2 -26.66 30.04 -5.69
CA SER A 2 -25.27 29.83 -5.28
C SER A 2 -25.25 28.66 -4.30
N LEU A 3 -24.66 27.54 -4.74
CA LEU A 3 -24.32 26.44 -3.84
C LEU A 3 -23.31 26.98 -2.82
N GLY A 4 -23.79 27.21 -1.59
CA GLY A 4 -22.93 27.58 -0.48
C GLY A 4 -21.88 26.51 -0.27
N VAL A 5 -20.63 26.81 -0.66
CA VAL A 5 -19.47 26.03 -0.29
C VAL A 5 -19.35 26.13 1.23
N THR A 6 -19.86 25.15 1.94
CA THR A 6 -19.61 25.01 3.37
C THR A 6 -18.10 24.89 3.55
N THR A 7 -17.49 25.98 4.03
CA THR A 7 -16.06 25.99 4.36
C THR A 7 -15.87 25.03 5.53
N VAL A 8 -15.35 23.82 5.22
CA VAL A 8 -15.00 22.84 6.24
C VAL A 8 -13.94 23.46 7.13
N THR A 9 -14.34 23.89 8.33
CA THR A 9 -13.47 24.56 9.27
C THR A 9 -12.49 23.57 9.91
N ARG A 10 -11.35 24.05 10.41
CA ARG A 10 -10.39 23.21 11.17
C ARG A 10 -11.03 22.57 12.41
N ALA A 11 -12.09 23.16 12.96
CA ALA A 11 -12.81 22.64 14.11
C ALA A 11 -13.65 21.40 13.80
N SER A 12 -14.11 21.22 12.56
CA SER A 12 -14.90 20.05 12.12
C SER A 12 -14.05 18.85 11.67
N VAL A 13 -12.76 19.07 11.36
CA VAL A 13 -11.84 18.05 10.87
C VAL A 13 -10.49 18.20 11.54
N GLY A 14 -10.05 17.20 12.29
CA GLY A 14 -8.75 17.17 12.94
C GLY A 14 -8.79 16.50 14.31
N LEU A 15 -7.67 16.46 15.00
CA LEU A 15 -7.51 15.77 16.30
C LEU A 15 -8.37 16.37 17.43
N ARG A 16 -8.85 17.62 17.28
CA ARG A 16 -9.72 18.31 18.25
C ARG A 16 -11.22 18.20 17.92
N SER A 17 -11.60 17.52 16.83
CA SER A 17 -13.00 17.28 16.47
C SER A 17 -13.58 16.11 17.27
N GLU A 18 -14.90 15.91 17.25
CA GLU A 18 -15.55 14.73 17.83
C GLU A 18 -14.98 13.41 17.29
N ARG A 19 -14.60 13.39 16.00
CA ARG A 19 -13.96 12.25 15.32
C ARG A 19 -12.44 12.22 15.54
N GLY A 20 -11.89 13.23 16.21
CA GLY A 20 -10.45 13.40 16.47
C GLY A 20 -9.79 12.21 17.18
N PRO A 21 -10.38 11.61 18.21
CA PRO A 21 -9.84 10.42 18.86
C PRO A 21 -9.70 9.22 17.92
N VAL A 22 -10.69 8.99 17.05
CA VAL A 22 -10.64 7.89 16.06
C VAL A 22 -9.57 8.18 15.00
N LEU A 23 -9.52 9.42 14.49
CA LEU A 23 -8.46 9.85 13.58
C LEU A 23 -7.07 9.67 14.20
N GLY A 24 -6.90 10.11 15.46
CA GLY A 24 -5.63 9.97 16.19
C GLY A 24 -5.23 8.50 16.37
N ALA A 25 -6.18 7.62 16.66
CA ALA A 25 -5.93 6.19 16.80
C ALA A 25 -5.58 5.53 15.45
N VAL A 26 -6.25 5.89 14.36
CA VAL A 26 -5.89 5.42 13.00
C VAL A 26 -4.51 5.94 12.59
N MET A 27 -4.20 7.21 12.88
CA MET A 27 -2.86 7.77 12.65
C MET A 27 -1.80 7.04 13.47
N LEU A 28 -2.06 6.74 14.74
CA LEU A 28 -1.14 6.00 15.60
C LEU A 28 -0.95 4.56 15.11
N SER A 29 -2.02 3.89 14.69
CA SER A 29 -1.93 2.55 14.08
C SER A 29 -1.15 2.58 12.76
N THR A 30 -1.31 3.63 11.95
CA THR A 30 -0.51 3.84 10.74
C THR A 30 0.95 4.10 11.08
N ALA A 31 1.21 4.88 12.15
CA ALA A 31 2.57 5.15 12.63
C ALA A 31 3.29 3.88 13.09
N LEU A 32 2.59 2.95 13.74
CA LEU A 32 3.15 1.64 14.12
C LEU A 32 3.73 0.92 12.90
N ILE A 33 2.94 0.80 11.81
CA ILE A 33 3.39 0.14 10.58
C ILE A 33 4.52 0.90 9.92
N ALA A 34 4.40 2.22 9.83
CA ALA A 34 5.37 3.07 9.15
C ALA A 34 6.72 3.11 9.89
N LEU A 35 6.71 3.19 11.21
CA LEU A 35 7.92 3.10 12.04
C LEU A 35 8.54 1.71 11.94
N ASP A 36 7.75 0.66 12.13
CA ASP A 36 8.23 -0.72 12.08
C ASP A 36 8.93 -1.04 10.75
N SER A 37 8.37 -0.58 9.63
CA SER A 37 8.96 -0.81 8.31
C SER A 37 10.26 -0.05 8.05
N THR A 38 10.51 1.05 8.76
CA THR A 38 11.70 1.90 8.55
C THR A 38 12.78 1.70 9.62
N ILE A 39 12.40 1.38 10.85
CA ILE A 39 13.31 1.24 11.99
C ILE A 39 14.20 0.01 11.89
N ILE A 40 13.69 -1.09 11.32
CA ILE A 40 14.40 -2.37 11.26
C ILE A 40 15.66 -2.29 10.38
N ALA A 41 15.65 -1.45 9.34
CA ALA A 41 16.75 -1.36 8.38
C ALA A 41 18.09 -0.98 9.04
N THR A 42 18.06 -0.14 10.07
CA THR A 42 19.25 0.29 10.82
C THR A 42 19.67 -0.68 11.89
N ALA A 43 18.81 -1.60 12.32
CA ALA A 43 19.07 -2.57 13.35
C ALA A 43 19.60 -3.92 12.83
N VAL A 44 19.60 -4.14 11.51
CA VAL A 44 20.05 -5.41 10.90
C VAL A 44 21.41 -5.86 11.40
N PRO A 45 22.48 -5.02 11.46
CA PRO A 45 23.77 -5.45 11.95
C PRO A 45 23.69 -6.00 13.37
N ALA A 46 23.06 -5.27 14.30
CA ALA A 46 22.92 -5.68 15.70
C ALA A 46 22.07 -6.97 15.87
N VAL A 47 21.05 -7.16 15.03
CA VAL A 47 20.24 -8.41 15.00
C VAL A 47 21.08 -9.59 14.54
N VAL A 48 21.88 -9.40 13.48
CA VAL A 48 22.72 -10.46 12.91
C VAL A 48 23.87 -10.82 13.87
N ASP A 49 24.43 -9.84 14.56
CA ASP A 49 25.49 -10.07 15.56
C ASP A 49 24.97 -10.88 16.75
N ASP A 50 23.74 -10.66 17.19
CA ASP A 50 23.14 -11.34 18.34
C ASP A 50 22.55 -12.73 18.01
N LEU A 51 21.83 -12.85 16.89
CA LEU A 51 21.11 -14.07 16.52
C LEU A 51 21.82 -14.91 15.44
N GLY A 52 22.86 -14.38 14.80
CA GLY A 52 23.48 -14.98 13.62
C GLY A 52 22.59 -14.93 12.39
N GLY A 53 22.84 -15.82 11.42
CA GLY A 53 21.95 -16.01 10.27
C GLY A 53 22.00 -14.88 9.22
N PHE A 54 23.19 -14.37 8.89
CA PHE A 54 23.38 -13.32 7.90
C PHE A 54 22.69 -13.62 6.57
N SER A 55 22.73 -14.85 6.07
CA SER A 55 22.04 -15.25 4.83
C SER A 55 20.52 -15.21 4.93
N GLN A 56 19.95 -15.19 6.13
CA GLN A 56 18.50 -15.22 6.36
C GLN A 56 17.90 -13.82 6.63
N PHE A 57 18.74 -12.78 6.89
CA PHE A 57 18.21 -11.47 7.26
C PHE A 57 17.27 -10.83 6.22
N PRO A 58 17.42 -11.02 4.89
CA PRO A 58 16.50 -10.45 3.91
C PRO A 58 15.05 -10.91 4.15
N TRP A 59 14.86 -12.10 4.73
CA TRP A 59 13.54 -12.62 5.07
C TRP A 59 12.81 -11.80 6.13
N LEU A 60 13.52 -11.02 6.95
CA LEU A 60 12.89 -10.11 7.93
C LEU A 60 12.01 -9.06 7.26
N PHE A 61 12.39 -8.63 6.06
CA PHE A 61 11.63 -7.68 5.26
C PHE A 61 10.61 -8.38 4.36
N SER A 62 11.09 -9.39 3.62
CA SER A 62 10.29 -10.04 2.58
C SER A 62 9.07 -10.74 3.16
N VAL A 63 9.18 -11.51 4.25
CA VAL A 63 8.05 -12.23 4.83
C VAL A 63 7.00 -11.30 5.43
N TYR A 64 7.44 -10.18 6.03
CA TYR A 64 6.53 -9.16 6.55
C TYR A 64 5.71 -8.52 5.42
N LEU A 65 6.37 -8.04 4.36
CA LEU A 65 5.71 -7.44 3.21
C LEU A 65 4.80 -8.43 2.47
N LEU A 66 5.26 -9.69 2.36
CA LEU A 66 4.50 -10.77 1.76
C LEU A 66 3.19 -11.02 2.51
N THR A 67 3.27 -11.29 3.81
CA THR A 67 2.08 -11.59 4.63
C THR A 67 1.16 -10.38 4.76
N GLN A 68 1.71 -9.17 4.84
CA GLN A 68 0.94 -7.93 4.79
C GLN A 68 0.15 -7.81 3.47
N ALA A 69 0.82 -7.96 2.32
CA ALA A 69 0.19 -7.82 1.02
C ALA A 69 -0.95 -8.81 0.80
N VAL A 70 -0.71 -10.06 1.14
CA VAL A 70 -1.64 -11.16 0.89
C VAL A 70 -2.89 -11.08 1.76
N THR A 71 -2.77 -10.59 2.99
CA THR A 71 -3.90 -10.51 3.94
C THR A 71 -4.80 -9.29 3.70
N VAL A 72 -4.31 -8.25 3.02
CA VAL A 72 -5.08 -7.03 2.74
C VAL A 72 -6.44 -7.29 2.07
N PRO A 73 -6.56 -8.10 0.97
CA PRO A 73 -7.86 -8.37 0.35
C PRO A 73 -8.82 -9.13 1.28
N VAL A 74 -8.29 -10.08 2.04
CA VAL A 74 -9.06 -10.87 3.00
C VAL A 74 -9.65 -9.97 4.08
N TYR A 75 -8.85 -9.08 4.66
CA TYR A 75 -9.34 -8.13 5.66
C TYR A 75 -10.31 -7.11 5.09
N GLY A 76 -10.16 -6.69 3.84
CA GLY A 76 -11.14 -5.85 3.17
C GLY A 76 -12.52 -6.49 3.15
N LYS A 77 -12.61 -7.78 2.79
CA LYS A 77 -13.86 -8.53 2.81
C LYS A 77 -14.37 -8.78 4.23
N LEU A 78 -13.50 -9.17 5.16
CA LEU A 78 -13.86 -9.37 6.55
C LEU A 78 -14.44 -8.10 7.18
N ALA A 79 -13.90 -6.94 6.85
CA ALA A 79 -14.40 -5.66 7.36
C ALA A 79 -15.77 -5.29 6.79
N ASP A 80 -16.06 -5.65 5.54
CA ASP A 80 -17.39 -5.43 4.95
C ASP A 80 -18.44 -6.37 5.54
N VAL A 81 -18.03 -7.56 6.04
CA VAL A 81 -18.91 -8.59 6.62
C VAL A 81 -19.10 -8.39 8.13
N TYR A 82 -18.03 -8.25 8.88
CA TYR A 82 -18.05 -8.20 10.35
C TYR A 82 -17.99 -6.80 10.93
N GLY A 83 -17.76 -5.79 10.08
CA GLY A 83 -17.53 -4.41 10.48
C GLY A 83 -16.04 -4.06 10.58
N ARG A 84 -15.77 -2.77 10.53
CA ARG A 84 -14.39 -2.22 10.52
C ARG A 84 -13.77 -2.28 11.91
N GLU A 85 -14.57 -2.00 12.95
CA GLU A 85 -14.10 -1.96 14.34
C GLU A 85 -13.46 -3.27 14.79
N PRO A 86 -14.16 -4.45 14.78
CA PRO A 86 -13.59 -5.69 15.30
C PRO A 86 -12.39 -6.17 14.48
N VAL A 87 -12.40 -5.94 13.14
CA VAL A 87 -11.30 -6.35 12.26
C VAL A 87 -10.07 -5.49 12.48
N LEU A 88 -10.23 -4.17 12.68
CA LEU A 88 -9.13 -3.27 12.98
C LEU A 88 -8.52 -3.57 14.36
N LEU A 89 -9.35 -3.76 15.38
CA LEU A 89 -8.90 -4.13 16.73
C LEU A 89 -8.14 -5.46 16.72
N PHE A 90 -8.66 -6.47 16.01
CA PHE A 90 -7.96 -7.74 15.82
C PHE A 90 -6.60 -7.55 15.14
N GLY A 91 -6.53 -6.77 14.06
CA GLY A 91 -5.29 -6.51 13.34
C GLY A 91 -4.22 -5.86 14.21
N ILE A 92 -4.60 -4.84 15.00
CA ILE A 92 -3.68 -4.17 15.93
C ILE A 92 -3.24 -5.15 17.05
N ALA A 93 -4.16 -5.95 17.59
CA ALA A 93 -3.84 -6.93 18.62
C ALA A 93 -2.84 -7.98 18.11
N VAL A 94 -3.05 -8.51 16.90
CA VAL A 94 -2.11 -9.44 16.24
C VAL A 94 -0.75 -8.76 16.04
N PHE A 95 -0.72 -7.53 15.54
CA PHE A 95 0.52 -6.79 15.32
C PHE A 95 1.31 -6.58 16.61
N VAL A 96 0.64 -6.15 17.68
CA VAL A 96 1.27 -5.91 19.01
C VAL A 96 1.77 -7.21 19.63
N THR A 97 0.97 -8.28 19.58
CA THR A 97 1.37 -9.60 20.09
C THR A 97 2.57 -10.16 19.32
N ALA A 98 2.55 -10.03 17.98
CA ALA A 98 3.67 -10.43 17.15
C ALA A 98 4.92 -9.56 17.40
N SER A 99 4.76 -8.25 17.68
CA SER A 99 5.85 -7.37 18.08
C SER A 99 6.49 -7.82 19.39
N LEU A 100 5.68 -8.22 20.38
CA LEU A 100 6.20 -8.81 21.62
C LEU A 100 7.00 -10.09 21.34
N PHE A 101 6.46 -10.97 20.49
CA PHE A 101 7.15 -12.20 20.09
C PHE A 101 8.49 -11.89 19.37
N CYS A 102 8.53 -10.91 18.46
CA CYS A 102 9.77 -10.46 17.82
C CYS A 102 10.78 -9.92 18.84
N GLY A 103 10.34 -9.12 19.82
CA GLY A 103 11.20 -8.57 20.88
C GLY A 103 11.77 -9.65 21.82
N LEU A 104 11.12 -10.81 21.90
CA LEU A 104 11.55 -11.96 22.70
C LEU A 104 12.24 -13.05 21.85
N ALA A 105 12.47 -12.83 20.56
CA ALA A 105 13.03 -13.83 19.67
C ALA A 105 14.44 -14.26 20.11
N TRP A 106 14.67 -15.58 20.09
CA TRP A 106 15.90 -16.26 20.52
C TRP A 106 16.72 -16.81 19.35
N SER A 107 16.23 -16.69 18.14
CA SER A 107 16.90 -17.14 16.91
C SER A 107 16.35 -16.39 15.69
N MET A 108 17.14 -16.34 14.61
CA MET A 108 16.71 -15.70 13.36
C MET A 108 15.43 -16.33 12.78
N PRO A 109 15.25 -17.67 12.72
CA PRO A 109 13.97 -18.25 12.29
C PRO A 109 12.78 -17.86 13.16
N ALA A 110 12.96 -17.79 14.50
CA ALA A 110 11.88 -17.33 15.39
C ALA A 110 11.48 -15.88 15.08
N LEU A 111 12.47 -15.00 14.85
CA LEU A 111 12.24 -13.61 14.47
C LEU A 111 11.50 -13.52 13.11
N ILE A 112 11.89 -14.33 12.12
CA ILE A 112 11.23 -14.40 10.82
C ILE A 112 9.75 -14.80 10.97
N VAL A 113 9.44 -15.81 11.79
CA VAL A 113 8.05 -16.22 12.08
C VAL A 113 7.28 -15.07 12.75
N GLY A 114 7.89 -14.38 13.72
CA GLY A 114 7.30 -13.20 14.34
C GLY A 114 6.98 -12.09 13.33
N ARG A 115 7.88 -11.85 12.38
CA ARG A 115 7.68 -10.89 11.27
C ARG A 115 6.54 -11.29 10.35
N ALA A 116 6.39 -12.59 10.07
CA ALA A 116 5.25 -13.07 9.30
C ALA A 116 3.91 -12.78 10.00
N LEU A 117 3.83 -13.05 11.31
CA LEU A 117 2.64 -12.75 12.12
C LEU A 117 2.39 -11.24 12.21
N GLN A 118 3.44 -10.44 12.35
CA GLN A 118 3.37 -8.98 12.39
C GLN A 118 2.84 -8.41 11.07
N GLY A 119 3.28 -8.96 9.92
CA GLY A 119 2.76 -8.61 8.60
C GLY A 119 1.26 -8.91 8.44
N ILE A 120 0.78 -10.03 9.00
CA ILE A 120 -0.66 -10.35 9.05
C ILE A 120 -1.45 -9.24 9.76
N GLY A 121 -0.99 -8.78 10.93
CA GLY A 121 -1.63 -7.67 11.65
C GLY A 121 -1.56 -6.35 10.88
N ALA A 122 -0.42 -6.05 10.27
CA ALA A 122 -0.20 -4.84 9.49
C ALA A 122 -1.14 -4.75 8.28
N GLY A 123 -1.44 -5.88 7.62
CA GLY A 123 -2.38 -5.94 6.51
C GLY A 123 -3.78 -5.44 6.88
N ALA A 124 -4.29 -5.86 8.04
CA ALA A 124 -5.58 -5.38 8.57
C ALA A 124 -5.55 -3.87 8.84
N VAL A 125 -4.55 -3.40 9.57
CA VAL A 125 -4.43 -1.99 9.96
C VAL A 125 -4.35 -1.10 8.72
N GLN A 126 -3.58 -1.48 7.71
CA GLN A 126 -3.41 -0.71 6.48
C GLN A 126 -4.71 -0.62 5.67
N ALA A 127 -5.40 -1.74 5.44
CA ALA A 127 -6.62 -1.78 4.65
C ALA A 127 -7.78 -1.08 5.38
N ILE A 128 -7.99 -1.44 6.64
CA ILE A 128 -9.16 -0.99 7.40
C ILE A 128 -8.98 0.45 7.88
N GLY A 129 -7.77 0.86 8.26
CA GLY A 129 -7.49 2.27 8.62
C GLY A 129 -7.91 3.24 7.53
N MET A 130 -7.58 2.93 6.26
CA MET A 130 -8.00 3.75 5.11
C MET A 130 -9.51 3.66 4.84
N THR A 131 -10.12 2.50 5.07
CA THR A 131 -11.57 2.32 4.91
C THR A 131 -12.34 3.11 5.96
N VAL A 132 -11.93 3.06 7.24
CA VAL A 132 -12.52 3.85 8.34
C VAL A 132 -12.49 5.35 8.01
N ILE A 133 -11.38 5.88 7.51
CA ILE A 133 -11.30 7.27 7.06
C ILE A 133 -12.31 7.54 5.92
N GLY A 134 -12.46 6.59 5.00
CA GLY A 134 -13.45 6.65 3.94
C GLY A 134 -14.90 6.67 4.43
N ASP A 135 -15.17 6.07 5.58
CA ASP A 135 -16.52 5.92 6.13
C ASP A 135 -16.93 7.08 7.05
N ILE A 136 -16.00 7.58 7.87
CA ILE A 136 -16.30 8.62 8.87
C ILE A 136 -16.15 10.06 8.36
N TYR A 137 -15.53 10.26 7.18
CA TYR A 137 -15.29 11.57 6.60
C TYR A 137 -15.91 11.74 5.21
N THR A 138 -16.53 12.91 4.95
CA THR A 138 -16.99 13.27 3.61
C THR A 138 -15.82 13.42 2.63
N VAL A 139 -16.09 13.45 1.32
CA VAL A 139 -15.04 13.61 0.29
C VAL A 139 -14.23 14.89 0.52
N GLU A 140 -14.91 15.97 0.94
CA GLU A 140 -14.31 17.27 1.26
C GLU A 140 -13.40 17.19 2.49
N GLU A 141 -13.85 16.47 3.52
CA GLU A 141 -13.10 16.25 4.76
C GLU A 141 -11.89 15.34 4.54
N ARG A 142 -12.04 14.27 3.73
CA ARG A 142 -10.93 13.37 3.35
C ARG A 142 -9.77 14.11 2.72
N ALA A 143 -10.06 15.20 1.99
CA ALA A 143 -9.04 16.08 1.44
C ALA A 143 -8.02 16.57 2.47
N LYS A 144 -8.48 16.89 3.69
CA LYS A 144 -7.60 17.32 4.80
C LYS A 144 -6.99 16.14 5.55
N VAL A 145 -7.76 15.08 5.77
CA VAL A 145 -7.34 13.89 6.51
C VAL A 145 -6.22 13.14 5.81
N GLN A 146 -6.24 13.07 4.47
CA GLN A 146 -5.15 12.48 3.68
C GLN A 146 -3.78 13.15 3.94
N GLY A 147 -3.77 14.46 4.16
CA GLY A 147 -2.57 15.18 4.56
C GLY A 147 -2.02 14.73 5.92
N TYR A 148 -2.91 14.49 6.90
CA TYR A 148 -2.49 13.97 8.22
C TYR A 148 -1.89 12.56 8.10
N LEU A 149 -2.54 11.65 7.36
CA LEU A 149 -2.02 10.30 7.16
C LEU A 149 -0.68 10.28 6.41
N ALA A 150 -0.56 11.11 5.37
CA ALA A 150 0.70 11.24 4.63
C ALA A 150 1.83 11.80 5.51
N SER A 151 1.52 12.75 6.44
CA SER A 151 2.53 13.28 7.37
C SER A 151 3.03 12.23 8.36
N VAL A 152 2.20 11.26 8.75
CA VAL A 152 2.62 10.14 9.60
C VAL A 152 3.74 9.35 8.93
N TRP A 153 3.59 9.01 7.64
CA TRP A 153 4.63 8.34 6.88
C TRP A 153 5.90 9.18 6.75
N GLY A 154 5.75 10.49 6.46
CA GLY A 154 6.88 11.41 6.37
C GLY A 154 7.66 11.52 7.69
N VAL A 155 6.99 11.62 8.82
CA VAL A 155 7.62 11.67 10.15
C VAL A 155 8.27 10.33 10.48
N SER A 156 7.60 9.21 10.21
CA SER A 156 8.12 7.87 10.48
C SER A 156 9.38 7.54 9.65
N SER A 157 9.49 8.07 8.43
CA SER A 157 10.68 7.85 7.58
C SER A 157 11.95 8.51 8.13
N VAL A 158 11.81 9.54 8.98
CA VAL A 158 12.93 10.20 9.65
C VAL A 158 13.15 9.62 11.04
N LEU A 159 12.08 9.44 11.80
CA LEU A 159 12.17 8.92 13.17
C LEU A 159 12.58 7.44 13.20
N GLY A 160 12.15 6.64 12.22
CA GLY A 160 12.46 5.21 12.18
C GLY A 160 13.95 4.91 12.24
N PRO A 161 14.75 5.34 11.24
CA PRO A 161 16.19 5.12 11.26
C PRO A 161 16.89 5.73 12.47
N THR A 162 16.44 6.89 12.94
CA THR A 162 17.01 7.56 14.12
C THR A 162 16.78 6.73 15.38
N LEU A 163 15.53 6.29 15.64
CA LEU A 163 15.21 5.44 16.77
C LEU A 163 15.88 4.06 16.68
N GLY A 164 15.94 3.49 15.46
CA GLY A 164 16.58 2.21 15.24
C GLY A 164 18.07 2.24 15.56
N GLY A 165 18.78 3.30 15.16
CA GLY A 165 20.17 3.52 15.54
C GLY A 165 20.33 3.67 17.06
N VAL A 166 19.55 4.56 17.69
CA VAL A 166 19.60 4.79 19.13
C VAL A 166 19.33 3.50 19.92
N PHE A 167 18.32 2.72 19.53
CA PHE A 167 18.01 1.47 20.21
C PHE A 167 19.10 0.42 20.02
N SER A 168 19.65 0.31 18.82
CA SER A 168 20.71 -0.67 18.53
C SER A 168 22.04 -0.33 19.22
N ASP A 169 22.39 0.97 19.28
CA ASP A 169 23.69 1.40 19.82
C ASP A 169 23.69 1.53 21.35
N TYR A 170 22.59 1.99 21.98
CA TYR A 170 22.56 2.36 23.39
C TYR A 170 21.70 1.46 24.27
N LEU A 171 20.78 0.66 23.70
CA LEU A 171 19.89 -0.21 24.47
C LEU A 171 20.00 -1.68 24.01
N SER A 172 19.12 -2.07 23.12
CA SER A 172 19.08 -3.37 22.43
C SER A 172 18.20 -3.25 21.20
N TRP A 173 18.56 -3.92 20.12
CA TRP A 173 17.72 -4.00 18.93
C TRP A 173 16.30 -4.50 19.23
N ARG A 174 16.09 -5.24 20.31
CA ARG A 174 14.76 -5.73 20.73
C ARG A 174 13.77 -4.60 20.97
N TRP A 175 14.24 -3.42 21.36
CA TRP A 175 13.39 -2.24 21.60
C TRP A 175 12.72 -1.71 20.34
N ILE A 176 13.22 -2.01 19.14
CA ILE A 176 12.55 -1.64 17.89
C ILE A 176 11.17 -2.29 17.75
N PHE A 177 11.00 -3.47 18.35
CA PHE A 177 9.72 -4.19 18.42
C PHE A 177 8.92 -3.83 19.68
N LEU A 178 9.59 -3.73 20.83
CA LEU A 178 8.92 -3.47 22.11
C LEU A 178 8.28 -2.08 22.19
N VAL A 179 8.79 -1.09 21.45
CA VAL A 179 8.19 0.26 21.36
C VAL A 179 6.78 0.23 20.75
N ASN A 180 6.46 -0.77 19.96
CA ASN A 180 5.13 -0.97 19.38
C ASN A 180 4.08 -1.34 20.44
N LEU A 181 4.47 -1.91 21.57
CA LEU A 181 3.52 -2.35 22.60
C LEU A 181 2.76 -1.20 23.25
N PRO A 182 3.41 -0.17 23.84
CA PRO A 182 2.70 0.96 24.43
C PRO A 182 1.91 1.75 23.38
N LEU A 183 2.46 1.95 22.19
CA LEU A 183 1.78 2.68 21.12
C LEU A 183 0.52 1.92 20.64
N GLY A 184 0.65 0.61 20.42
CA GLY A 184 -0.47 -0.23 20.01
C GLY A 184 -1.53 -0.38 21.10
N ALA A 185 -1.13 -0.48 22.38
CA ALA A 185 -2.07 -0.51 23.50
C ALA A 185 -2.91 0.80 23.56
N VAL A 186 -2.29 1.96 23.38
CA VAL A 186 -3.01 3.24 23.30
C VAL A 186 -3.99 3.25 22.12
N ALA A 187 -3.54 2.80 20.93
CA ALA A 187 -4.41 2.72 19.76
C ALA A 187 -5.62 1.81 20.01
N LEU A 188 -5.41 0.61 20.57
CA LEU A 188 -6.47 -0.35 20.92
C LEU A 188 -7.48 0.25 21.90
N VAL A 189 -7.01 0.85 23.00
CA VAL A 189 -7.89 1.43 24.03
C VAL A 189 -8.71 2.58 23.47
N VAL A 190 -8.09 3.46 22.66
CA VAL A 190 -8.81 4.60 22.08
C VAL A 190 -9.86 4.14 21.07
N LEU A 191 -9.50 3.20 20.17
CA LEU A 191 -10.46 2.64 19.19
C LEU A 191 -11.60 1.92 19.90
N TYR A 192 -11.32 1.02 20.83
CA TYR A 192 -12.34 0.30 21.58
C TYR A 192 -13.33 1.21 22.33
N ARG A 193 -12.86 2.36 22.86
CA ARG A 193 -13.70 3.30 23.61
C ARG A 193 -14.42 4.34 22.76
N ARG A 194 -13.90 4.67 21.58
CA ARG A 194 -14.34 5.85 20.81
C ARG A 194 -14.84 5.52 19.41
N PHE A 195 -14.49 4.37 18.89
CA PHE A 195 -14.97 3.90 17.59
C PHE A 195 -16.00 2.81 17.84
N SER A 196 -17.25 3.06 17.50
CA SER A 196 -18.34 2.08 17.59
C SER A 196 -19.08 2.09 16.28
N GLU A 197 -19.18 0.92 15.69
CA GLU A 197 -19.85 0.70 14.42
C GLU A 197 -21.08 -0.19 14.66
N ARG A 198 -22.25 0.24 14.17
CA ARG A 198 -23.45 -0.60 14.17
C ARG A 198 -23.54 -1.31 12.82
N VAL A 199 -23.15 -2.56 12.79
CA VAL A 199 -23.30 -3.42 11.62
C VAL A 199 -24.59 -4.23 11.78
N GLU A 200 -25.48 -4.18 10.80
CA GLU A 200 -26.59 -5.12 10.71
C GLU A 200 -26.02 -6.52 10.45
N ARG A 201 -26.21 -7.43 11.40
CA ARG A 201 -25.80 -8.82 11.24
C ARG A 201 -26.66 -9.48 10.16
N ARG A 202 -26.07 -9.67 8.99
CA ARG A 202 -26.63 -10.54 7.94
C ARG A 202 -25.89 -11.88 7.99
N GLU A 203 -26.57 -12.96 7.63
CA GLU A 203 -25.90 -14.25 7.44
C GLU A 203 -25.00 -14.16 6.20
N HIS A 204 -23.70 -14.10 6.41
CA HIS A 204 -22.70 -14.05 5.36
C HIS A 204 -21.98 -15.39 5.21
N ARG A 205 -21.79 -15.83 3.96
CA ARG A 205 -20.97 -17.00 3.64
C ARG A 205 -19.64 -16.52 3.07
N LEU A 206 -18.61 -16.53 3.92
CA LEU A 206 -17.26 -16.20 3.47
C LEU A 206 -16.76 -17.25 2.47
N ASP A 207 -16.21 -16.81 1.35
CA ASP A 207 -15.47 -17.66 0.43
C ASP A 207 -14.08 -18.00 1.00
N VAL A 208 -14.03 -18.97 1.91
CA VAL A 208 -12.78 -19.43 2.52
C VAL A 208 -11.86 -20.06 1.46
N ALA A 209 -12.44 -20.77 0.47
CA ALA A 209 -11.66 -21.40 -0.59
C ALA A 209 -10.98 -20.34 -1.47
N GLY A 210 -11.72 -19.30 -1.89
CA GLY A 210 -11.15 -18.16 -2.63
C GLY A 210 -10.10 -17.43 -1.81
N ALA A 211 -10.35 -17.16 -0.51
CA ALA A 211 -9.36 -16.52 0.36
C ALA A 211 -8.04 -17.31 0.46
N VAL A 212 -8.11 -18.62 0.63
CA VAL A 212 -6.92 -19.49 0.69
C VAL A 212 -6.19 -19.54 -0.65
N LEU A 213 -6.92 -19.74 -1.76
CA LEU A 213 -6.33 -19.79 -3.10
C LEU A 213 -5.65 -18.47 -3.47
N LEU A 214 -6.29 -17.34 -3.18
CA LEU A 214 -5.70 -16.01 -3.37
C LEU A 214 -4.45 -15.85 -2.51
N SER A 215 -4.55 -16.16 -1.23
CA SER A 215 -3.46 -15.98 -0.27
C SER A 215 -2.24 -16.83 -0.63
N VAL A 216 -2.42 -18.13 -0.89
CA VAL A 216 -1.31 -19.02 -1.23
C VAL A 216 -0.78 -18.71 -2.63
N GLY A 217 -1.65 -18.48 -3.62
CA GLY A 217 -1.25 -18.14 -4.98
C GLY A 217 -0.45 -16.84 -5.05
N CYS A 218 -0.89 -15.79 -4.36
CA CYS A 218 -0.16 -14.53 -4.28
C CYS A 218 1.13 -14.66 -3.46
N SER A 219 1.15 -15.45 -2.39
CA SER A 219 2.36 -15.72 -1.63
C SER A 219 3.43 -16.35 -2.51
N LEU A 220 3.09 -17.37 -3.26
CA LEU A 220 4.01 -18.03 -4.18
C LEU A 220 4.44 -17.10 -5.33
N LEU A 221 3.52 -16.29 -5.86
CA LEU A 221 3.85 -15.31 -6.89
C LEU A 221 4.86 -14.27 -6.38
N ILE A 222 4.57 -13.64 -5.25
CA ILE A 222 5.44 -12.62 -4.65
C ILE A 222 6.77 -13.24 -4.25
N LEU A 223 6.76 -14.43 -3.63
CA LEU A 223 7.96 -15.19 -3.29
C LEU A 223 8.81 -15.49 -4.53
N GLY A 224 8.19 -16.03 -5.58
CA GLY A 224 8.88 -16.33 -6.83
C GLY A 224 9.48 -15.08 -7.50
N LEU A 225 8.81 -13.92 -7.38
CA LEU A 225 9.28 -12.66 -7.91
C LEU A 225 10.40 -12.03 -7.06
N LEU A 226 10.37 -12.15 -5.75
CA LEU A 226 11.38 -11.56 -4.85
C LEU A 226 12.67 -12.38 -4.80
N GLU A 227 12.54 -13.72 -4.78
CA GLU A 227 13.69 -14.63 -4.64
C GLU A 227 14.24 -15.12 -5.99
N GLY A 228 13.44 -14.98 -7.07
CA GLY A 228 13.89 -15.30 -8.42
C GLY A 228 15.04 -14.38 -8.86
N GLY A 229 16.13 -14.99 -9.35
CA GLY A 229 17.34 -14.27 -9.73
C GLY A 229 18.28 -13.91 -8.58
N SER A 230 17.86 -14.13 -7.32
CA SER A 230 18.69 -13.94 -6.12
C SER A 230 18.96 -15.26 -5.40
N ALA A 231 17.96 -15.85 -4.76
CA ALA A 231 18.12 -17.13 -4.05
C ALA A 231 18.21 -18.34 -5.01
N TRP A 232 17.58 -18.26 -6.18
CA TRP A 232 17.63 -19.27 -7.25
C TRP A 232 17.55 -18.64 -8.64
N ALA A 233 18.21 -19.27 -9.62
CA ALA A 233 18.16 -18.80 -10.99
C ALA A 233 16.73 -18.80 -11.55
N TRP A 234 16.37 -17.82 -12.37
CA TRP A 234 15.06 -17.73 -13.02
C TRP A 234 14.66 -18.99 -13.81
N THR A 235 15.64 -19.65 -14.40
CA THR A 235 15.47 -20.88 -15.21
C THR A 235 15.53 -22.17 -14.39
N SER A 236 15.71 -22.08 -13.07
CA SER A 236 15.78 -23.26 -12.20
C SER A 236 14.43 -23.97 -12.11
N GLY A 237 14.44 -25.28 -11.87
CA GLY A 237 13.23 -26.06 -11.66
C GLY A 237 12.39 -25.55 -10.50
N VAL A 238 13.01 -24.98 -9.45
CA VAL A 238 12.35 -24.37 -8.30
C VAL A 238 11.58 -23.12 -8.73
N SER A 239 12.22 -22.20 -9.46
CA SER A 239 11.59 -20.98 -9.95
C SER A 239 10.37 -21.28 -10.82
N VAL A 240 10.53 -22.20 -11.79
CA VAL A 240 9.45 -22.62 -12.68
C VAL A 240 8.31 -23.27 -11.89
N ALA A 241 8.60 -24.17 -10.95
CA ALA A 241 7.59 -24.83 -10.14
C ALA A 241 6.80 -23.84 -9.27
N VAL A 242 7.48 -22.90 -8.61
CA VAL A 242 6.85 -21.87 -7.77
C VAL A 242 5.93 -20.98 -8.62
N LEU A 243 6.42 -20.44 -9.75
CA LEU A 243 5.64 -19.55 -10.60
C LEU A 243 4.47 -20.27 -11.29
N VAL A 244 4.67 -21.49 -11.80
CA VAL A 244 3.59 -22.29 -12.41
C VAL A 244 2.52 -22.62 -11.36
N THR A 245 2.92 -23.03 -10.16
CA THR A 245 1.97 -23.29 -9.06
C THR A 245 1.21 -22.03 -8.67
N ALA A 246 1.88 -20.88 -8.57
CA ALA A 246 1.24 -19.60 -8.31
C ALA A 246 0.17 -19.26 -9.36
N VAL A 247 0.51 -19.38 -10.65
CA VAL A 247 -0.42 -19.13 -11.77
C VAL A 247 -1.59 -20.12 -11.75
N ALA A 248 -1.33 -21.39 -11.47
CA ALA A 248 -2.38 -22.41 -11.36
C ALA A 248 -3.36 -22.11 -10.24
N LEU A 249 -2.87 -21.74 -9.04
CA LEU A 249 -3.71 -21.38 -7.90
C LEU A 249 -4.50 -20.10 -8.14
N LEU A 250 -3.92 -19.06 -8.75
CA LEU A 250 -4.61 -17.82 -9.11
C LEU A 250 -5.65 -18.05 -10.22
N THR A 251 -5.40 -19.00 -11.12
CA THR A 251 -6.40 -19.42 -12.10
C THR A 251 -7.55 -20.16 -11.42
N ALA A 252 -7.26 -21.09 -10.53
CA ALA A 252 -8.26 -21.79 -9.71
C ALA A 252 -9.06 -20.79 -8.86
N PHE A 253 -8.41 -19.81 -8.22
CA PHE A 253 -9.05 -18.69 -7.54
C PHE A 253 -10.07 -17.99 -8.44
N THR A 254 -9.67 -17.63 -9.66
CA THR A 254 -10.58 -16.93 -10.60
C THR A 254 -11.82 -17.78 -10.96
N VAL A 255 -11.68 -19.09 -11.02
CA VAL A 255 -12.80 -20.01 -11.29
C VAL A 255 -13.73 -20.11 -10.08
N VAL A 256 -13.18 -20.25 -8.87
CA VAL A 256 -13.94 -20.30 -7.60
C VAL A 256 -14.68 -18.97 -7.39
N GLU A 257 -13.98 -17.84 -7.55
CA GLU A 257 -14.50 -16.50 -7.37
C GLU A 257 -15.72 -16.18 -8.27
N ARG A 258 -15.74 -16.73 -9.50
CA ARG A 258 -16.89 -16.59 -10.41
C ARG A 258 -18.15 -17.31 -9.91
N ARG A 259 -18.02 -18.28 -9.03
CA ARG A 259 -19.10 -19.11 -8.50
C ARG A 259 -19.45 -18.79 -7.05
N ALA A 260 -18.58 -18.03 -6.37
CA ALA A 260 -18.78 -17.65 -4.98
C ALA A 260 -19.99 -16.72 -4.84
N ALA A 261 -20.84 -17.00 -3.85
CA ALA A 261 -21.97 -16.13 -3.52
C ALA A 261 -21.50 -14.78 -2.98
N GLU A 262 -20.42 -14.79 -2.19
CA GLU A 262 -19.80 -13.61 -1.63
C GLU A 262 -18.27 -13.61 -1.87
N PRO A 263 -17.84 -13.16 -3.06
CA PRO A 263 -16.46 -13.20 -3.47
C PRO A 263 -15.54 -12.31 -2.61
N VAL A 264 -14.27 -12.74 -2.43
CA VAL A 264 -13.23 -11.98 -1.70
C VAL A 264 -12.76 -10.77 -2.53
N LEU A 265 -12.60 -10.97 -3.84
CA LEU A 265 -12.18 -9.95 -4.79
C LEU A 265 -13.14 -9.93 -5.99
N PRO A 266 -14.30 -9.27 -5.87
CA PRO A 266 -15.34 -9.34 -6.87
C PRO A 266 -14.87 -8.85 -8.24
N LEU A 267 -15.07 -9.65 -9.28
CA LEU A 267 -14.62 -9.33 -10.64
C LEU A 267 -15.22 -8.05 -11.23
N TRP A 268 -16.34 -7.55 -10.67
CA TRP A 268 -16.90 -6.26 -11.06
C TRP A 268 -15.95 -5.08 -10.78
N VAL A 269 -15.06 -5.21 -9.80
CA VAL A 269 -14.01 -4.21 -9.51
C VAL A 269 -13.11 -4.00 -10.71
N LEU A 270 -12.82 -5.06 -11.48
CA LEU A 270 -12.01 -4.99 -12.69
C LEU A 270 -12.80 -4.56 -13.93
N ARG A 271 -14.14 -4.58 -13.88
CA ARG A 271 -14.99 -4.17 -15.01
C ARG A 271 -15.35 -2.69 -15.00
N ARG A 272 -15.38 -2.04 -13.83
CA ARG A 272 -15.65 -0.61 -13.74
C ARG A 272 -14.39 0.18 -14.10
N ARG A 273 -14.48 1.00 -15.15
CA ARG A 273 -13.34 1.74 -15.71
C ARG A 273 -12.56 2.55 -14.66
N ILE A 274 -13.26 3.24 -13.74
CA ILE A 274 -12.61 4.02 -12.68
C ILE A 274 -11.81 3.14 -11.70
N LEU A 275 -12.34 1.97 -11.34
CA LEU A 275 -11.69 1.04 -10.43
C LEU A 275 -10.51 0.35 -11.12
N LEU A 276 -10.68 -0.09 -12.37
CA LEU A 276 -9.60 -0.69 -13.15
C LEU A 276 -8.43 0.30 -13.33
N THR A 277 -8.71 1.52 -13.78
CA THR A 277 -7.66 2.52 -13.99
C THR A 277 -6.99 2.93 -12.69
N GLY A 278 -7.75 3.04 -11.58
CA GLY A 278 -7.21 3.28 -10.25
C GLY A 278 -6.31 2.15 -9.75
N ASN A 279 -6.66 0.89 -10.00
CA ASN A 279 -5.86 -0.27 -9.61
C ASN A 279 -4.59 -0.42 -10.47
N VAL A 280 -4.67 -0.17 -11.78
CA VAL A 280 -3.49 -0.13 -12.66
C VAL A 280 -2.53 0.98 -12.24
N ALA A 281 -3.06 2.17 -11.92
CA ALA A 281 -2.23 3.27 -11.41
C ALA A 281 -1.59 2.91 -10.06
N ALA A 282 -2.31 2.26 -9.14
CA ALA A 282 -1.79 1.81 -7.86
C ALA A 282 -0.67 0.75 -8.02
N LEU A 283 -0.85 -0.21 -8.94
CA LEU A 283 0.16 -1.22 -9.28
C LEU A 283 1.44 -0.55 -9.77
N ALA A 284 1.33 0.33 -10.76
CA ALA A 284 2.48 1.04 -11.31
C ALA A 284 3.14 1.97 -10.26
N LEU A 285 2.36 2.59 -9.37
CA LEU A 285 2.88 3.39 -8.26
C LEU A 285 3.70 2.54 -7.28
N GLY A 286 3.26 1.32 -6.98
CA GLY A 286 4.02 0.38 -6.16
C GLY A 286 5.37 0.04 -6.79
N ALA A 287 5.39 -0.28 -8.08
CA ALA A 287 6.61 -0.55 -8.82
C ALA A 287 7.57 0.65 -8.81
N LEU A 288 7.07 1.85 -9.12
CA LEU A 288 7.87 3.08 -9.14
C LEU A 288 8.56 3.34 -7.80
N LEU A 289 7.81 3.19 -6.69
CA LEU A 289 8.35 3.41 -5.35
C LEU A 289 9.50 2.47 -5.02
N VAL A 290 9.34 1.17 -5.29
CA VAL A 290 10.40 0.20 -4.98
C VAL A 290 11.65 0.43 -5.84
N GLY A 291 11.48 0.82 -7.10
CA GLY A 291 12.61 1.14 -7.98
C GLY A 291 13.46 2.30 -7.44
N LEU A 292 12.80 3.40 -7.04
CA LEU A 292 13.52 4.55 -6.49
C LEU A 292 14.10 4.27 -5.11
N SER A 293 13.34 3.66 -4.20
CA SER A 293 13.80 3.43 -2.82
C SER A 293 14.94 2.42 -2.72
N SER A 294 15.02 1.45 -3.64
CA SER A 294 16.07 0.43 -3.63
C SER A 294 17.34 0.87 -4.36
N TYR A 295 17.20 1.50 -5.52
CA TYR A 295 18.36 1.76 -6.39
C TYR A 295 18.98 3.13 -6.21
N LEU A 296 18.21 4.16 -5.83
CA LEU A 296 18.74 5.51 -5.68
C LEU A 296 19.80 5.63 -4.58
N PRO A 297 19.59 5.11 -3.35
CA PRO A 297 20.60 5.21 -2.32
C PRO A 297 21.88 4.44 -2.67
N THR A 298 21.75 3.26 -3.23
CA THR A 298 22.90 2.46 -3.68
C THR A 298 23.70 3.19 -4.76
N TRP A 299 23.01 3.73 -5.77
CA TRP A 299 23.65 4.52 -6.83
C TRP A 299 24.34 5.78 -6.27
N ALA A 300 23.68 6.54 -5.38
CA ALA A 300 24.27 7.73 -4.80
C ALA A 300 25.53 7.42 -3.97
N GLN A 301 25.54 6.34 -3.22
CA GLN A 301 26.70 5.91 -2.45
C GLN A 301 27.83 5.39 -3.34
N SER A 302 27.53 4.45 -4.24
CA SER A 302 28.54 3.76 -5.03
C SER A 302 29.04 4.57 -6.23
N VAL A 303 28.19 5.42 -6.83
CA VAL A 303 28.55 6.18 -8.04
C VAL A 303 28.95 7.61 -7.72
N LEU A 304 28.23 8.32 -6.85
CA LEU A 304 28.54 9.70 -6.47
C LEU A 304 29.49 9.80 -5.28
N GLY A 305 29.78 8.68 -4.59
CA GLY A 305 30.61 8.67 -3.39
C GLY A 305 29.93 9.32 -2.17
N ALA A 306 28.60 9.44 -2.19
CA ALA A 306 27.83 10.01 -1.10
C ALA A 306 27.88 9.11 0.14
N SER A 307 27.86 9.71 1.32
CA SER A 307 27.65 8.94 2.55
C SER A 307 26.23 8.35 2.57
N ALA A 308 26.02 7.30 3.38
CA ALA A 308 24.69 6.69 3.56
C ALA A 308 23.65 7.72 4.03
N LEU A 309 24.07 8.67 4.88
CA LEU A 309 23.23 9.75 5.39
C LEU A 309 22.80 10.70 4.29
N GLU A 310 23.72 11.13 3.43
CA GLU A 310 23.44 12.02 2.30
C GLU A 310 22.52 11.38 1.26
N ALA A 311 22.77 10.10 0.93
CA ALA A 311 21.89 9.32 0.06
C ALA A 311 20.49 9.15 0.65
N GLY A 312 20.41 8.93 1.96
CA GLY A 312 19.15 8.87 2.72
C GLY A 312 18.39 10.21 2.68
N PHE A 313 19.06 11.33 2.85
CA PHE A 313 18.43 12.65 2.74
C PHE A 313 17.95 12.97 1.32
N ALA A 314 18.69 12.55 0.29
CA ALA A 314 18.25 12.70 -1.08
C ALA A 314 16.94 11.93 -1.34
N LEU A 315 16.82 10.70 -0.83
CA LEU A 315 15.58 9.93 -0.90
C LEU A 315 14.47 10.53 -0.01
N ALA A 316 14.82 11.06 1.17
CA ALA A 316 13.87 11.70 2.08
C ALA A 316 13.16 12.90 1.44
N ALA A 317 13.75 13.57 0.46
CA ALA A 317 13.11 14.63 -0.29
C ALA A 317 11.80 14.17 -0.97
N LEU A 318 11.73 12.91 -1.46
CA LEU A 318 10.51 12.29 -1.99
C LEU A 318 9.44 12.17 -0.89
N THR A 319 9.83 11.67 0.28
CA THR A 319 8.91 11.46 1.42
C THR A 319 8.44 12.77 2.04
N LEU A 320 9.16 13.88 1.89
CA LEU A 320 8.73 15.22 2.28
C LEU A 320 7.79 15.85 1.24
N GLY A 321 8.09 15.71 -0.04
CA GLY A 321 7.24 16.23 -1.13
C GLY A 321 5.84 15.63 -1.14
N TRP A 322 5.73 14.34 -0.82
CA TRP A 322 4.46 13.61 -0.82
C TRP A 322 3.40 14.19 0.14
N PRO A 323 3.62 14.33 1.45
CA PRO A 323 2.62 14.89 2.36
C PRO A 323 2.27 16.33 2.05
N ILE A 324 3.24 17.14 1.63
CA ILE A 324 3.01 18.54 1.24
C ILE A 324 1.99 18.59 0.10
N ALA A 325 2.20 17.81 -0.94
CA ALA A 325 1.32 17.75 -2.09
C ALA A 325 -0.02 17.09 -1.76
N ALA A 326 -0.03 16.00 -0.99
CA ALA A 326 -1.25 15.31 -0.56
C ALA A 326 -2.17 16.23 0.25
N SER A 327 -1.62 17.12 1.08
CA SER A 327 -2.39 18.10 1.85
C SER A 327 -3.12 19.15 0.98
N GLN A 328 -2.57 19.43 -0.21
CA GLN A 328 -3.16 20.37 -1.17
C GLN A 328 -4.03 19.66 -2.22
N ALA A 329 -3.80 18.37 -2.46
CA ALA A 329 -4.52 17.58 -3.45
C ALA A 329 -6.04 17.67 -3.25
N GLY A 330 -6.49 17.70 -1.99
CA GLY A 330 -7.89 17.84 -1.64
C GLY A 330 -8.55 19.10 -2.18
N ARG A 331 -7.91 20.26 -1.99
CA ARG A 331 -8.42 21.53 -2.53
C ARG A 331 -8.45 21.52 -4.05
N LEU A 332 -7.49 20.87 -4.65
CA LEU A 332 -7.36 20.82 -6.10
C LEU A 332 -8.41 19.89 -6.73
N TYR A 333 -8.58 18.65 -6.22
CA TYR A 333 -9.57 17.74 -6.80
C TYR A 333 -11.03 18.17 -6.57
N LEU A 334 -11.30 18.98 -5.54
CA LEU A 334 -12.63 19.58 -5.36
C LEU A 334 -12.93 20.66 -6.41
N ARG A 335 -11.90 21.35 -6.94
CA ARG A 335 -12.04 22.41 -7.95
C ARG A 335 -12.04 21.87 -9.38
N ILE A 336 -11.08 21.01 -9.71
CA ILE A 336 -10.85 20.56 -11.10
C ILE A 336 -11.14 19.06 -11.32
N GLY A 337 -11.59 18.34 -10.27
CA GLY A 337 -11.93 16.93 -10.31
C GLY A 337 -10.72 16.00 -10.06
N PHE A 338 -11.03 14.73 -9.74
CA PHE A 338 -10.02 13.73 -9.37
C PHE A 338 -9.02 13.46 -10.51
N ARG A 339 -9.55 13.24 -11.74
CA ARG A 339 -8.71 12.92 -12.91
C ARG A 339 -7.71 14.02 -13.23
N ASN A 340 -8.16 15.28 -13.30
CA ASN A 340 -7.28 16.39 -13.68
C ASN A 340 -6.22 16.65 -12.62
N THR A 341 -6.56 16.55 -11.32
CA THR A 341 -5.60 16.66 -10.23
C THR A 341 -4.56 15.55 -10.30
N ALA A 342 -5.00 14.30 -10.50
CA ALA A 342 -4.08 13.18 -10.66
C ALA A 342 -3.18 13.33 -11.89
N LEU A 343 -3.68 13.84 -13.02
CA LEU A 343 -2.88 14.13 -14.22
C LEU A 343 -1.78 15.14 -13.96
N ILE A 344 -2.07 16.24 -13.26
CA ILE A 344 -1.04 17.21 -12.85
C ILE A 344 0.02 16.52 -12.00
N GLY A 345 -0.42 15.72 -11.03
CA GLY A 345 0.51 14.94 -10.19
C GLY A 345 1.38 14.01 -11.00
N VAL A 346 0.81 13.25 -11.92
CA VAL A 346 1.59 12.29 -12.71
C VAL A 346 2.54 12.97 -13.69
N VAL A 347 2.18 14.12 -14.27
CA VAL A 347 3.10 14.91 -15.08
C VAL A 347 4.34 15.31 -14.26
N LEU A 348 4.16 15.77 -13.01
CA LEU A 348 5.28 16.07 -12.11
C LEU A 348 6.08 14.81 -11.76
N ALA A 349 5.42 13.68 -11.53
CA ALA A 349 6.12 12.41 -11.29
C ALA A 349 6.96 11.98 -12.51
N VAL A 350 6.42 12.12 -13.73
CA VAL A 350 7.18 11.87 -14.98
C VAL A 350 8.37 12.82 -15.10
N LEU A 351 8.18 14.09 -14.82
CA LEU A 351 9.28 15.07 -14.86
C LEU A 351 10.37 14.75 -13.83
N GLY A 352 9.98 14.41 -12.59
CA GLY A 352 10.92 14.05 -11.54
C GLY A 352 11.67 12.74 -11.83
N THR A 353 10.98 11.68 -12.27
CA THR A 353 11.63 10.41 -12.63
C THR A 353 12.50 10.53 -13.89
N THR A 354 12.08 11.32 -14.88
CA THR A 354 12.90 11.64 -16.05
C THR A 354 14.12 12.45 -15.62
N GLY A 355 13.96 13.43 -14.72
CA GLY A 355 15.08 14.15 -14.12
C GLY A 355 16.08 13.20 -13.48
N THR A 356 15.61 12.19 -12.72
CA THR A 356 16.48 11.16 -12.14
C THR A 356 17.18 10.31 -13.22
N ALA A 357 16.47 9.94 -14.28
CA ALA A 357 17.03 9.19 -15.39
C ALA A 357 18.06 9.98 -16.22
N LEU A 358 18.06 11.30 -16.14
CA LEU A 358 19.04 12.16 -16.81
C LEU A 358 20.29 12.46 -15.96
N LEU A 359 20.35 11.99 -14.72
CA LEU A 359 21.50 12.18 -13.84
C LEU A 359 22.71 11.36 -14.35
N GLY A 360 23.84 12.04 -14.55
CA GLY A 360 25.09 11.41 -14.98
C GLY A 360 26.01 11.05 -13.80
N LEU A 361 27.20 10.52 -14.14
CA LEU A 361 28.25 10.12 -13.19
C LEU A 361 28.73 11.27 -12.26
N HIS A 362 28.59 12.52 -12.67
CA HIS A 362 29.04 13.72 -11.94
C HIS A 362 27.86 14.54 -11.39
N ALA A 363 26.69 13.94 -11.26
CA ALA A 363 25.52 14.63 -10.73
C ALA A 363 25.76 15.09 -9.28
N GLN A 364 25.22 16.25 -8.94
CA GLN A 364 25.28 16.79 -7.59
C GLN A 364 24.11 16.27 -6.76
N LEU A 365 24.33 16.01 -5.47
CA LEU A 365 23.28 15.48 -4.56
C LEU A 365 22.01 16.35 -4.51
N TRP A 366 22.14 17.66 -4.65
CA TRP A 366 20.96 18.54 -4.71
C TRP A 366 20.09 18.30 -5.94
N GLN A 367 20.68 17.89 -7.08
CA GLN A 367 19.92 17.51 -8.29
C GLN A 367 19.12 16.24 -8.06
N VAL A 368 19.73 15.26 -7.35
CA VAL A 368 19.06 14.04 -6.92
C VAL A 368 17.89 14.37 -5.99
N ALA A 369 18.13 15.17 -4.96
CA ALA A 369 17.12 15.60 -4.00
C ALA A 369 15.98 16.40 -4.68
N ALA A 370 16.30 17.29 -5.62
CA ALA A 370 15.31 18.05 -6.38
C ALA A 370 14.42 17.14 -7.24
N SER A 371 15.01 16.17 -7.95
CA SER A 371 14.26 15.19 -8.75
C SER A 371 13.35 14.33 -7.85
N MET A 372 13.83 13.90 -6.68
CA MET A 372 13.07 13.14 -5.70
C MET A 372 11.92 13.98 -5.11
N PHE A 373 12.17 15.24 -4.79
CA PHE A 373 11.15 16.14 -4.27
C PHE A 373 10.02 16.38 -5.28
N VAL A 374 10.36 16.64 -6.55
CA VAL A 374 9.38 16.79 -7.64
C VAL A 374 8.58 15.50 -7.83
N THR A 375 9.25 14.33 -7.81
CA THR A 375 8.57 13.03 -7.85
C THR A 375 7.61 12.87 -6.66
N GLY A 376 8.05 13.21 -5.46
CA GLY A 376 7.22 13.16 -4.25
C GLY A 376 5.97 14.03 -4.34
N ILE A 377 6.10 15.27 -4.81
CA ILE A 377 4.96 16.15 -5.09
C ILE A 377 4.01 15.49 -6.10
N GLY A 378 4.56 14.95 -7.18
CA GLY A 378 3.78 14.26 -8.20
C GLY A 378 2.97 13.09 -7.65
N LEU A 379 3.60 12.25 -6.84
CA LEU A 379 2.95 11.10 -6.20
C LEU A 379 1.91 11.53 -5.17
N GLY A 380 2.13 12.60 -4.40
CA GLY A 380 1.16 13.14 -3.46
C GLY A 380 -0.09 13.68 -4.15
N LEU A 381 0.07 14.42 -5.25
CA LEU A 381 -1.04 14.95 -6.05
C LEU A 381 -1.78 13.86 -6.84
N SER A 382 -1.18 12.70 -7.11
CA SER A 382 -1.83 11.62 -7.86
C SER A 382 -2.47 10.58 -6.96
N SER A 383 -1.78 10.10 -5.92
CA SER A 383 -2.25 8.99 -5.08
C SER A 383 -3.48 9.34 -4.25
N SER A 384 -3.51 10.55 -3.64
CA SER A 384 -4.64 10.99 -2.81
C SER A 384 -5.96 11.08 -3.58
N PRO A 385 -6.06 11.75 -4.75
CA PRO A 385 -7.31 11.76 -5.50
C PRO A 385 -7.69 10.39 -6.04
N LEU A 386 -6.74 9.52 -6.39
CA LEU A 386 -7.04 8.18 -6.90
C LEU A 386 -7.75 7.32 -5.85
N ILE A 387 -7.24 7.24 -4.62
CA ILE A 387 -7.87 6.44 -3.56
C ILE A 387 -9.26 6.99 -3.18
N VAL A 388 -9.40 8.32 -3.12
CA VAL A 388 -10.70 8.94 -2.82
C VAL A 388 -11.70 8.72 -3.95
N ALA A 389 -11.26 8.80 -5.22
CA ALA A 389 -12.10 8.52 -6.37
C ALA A 389 -12.63 7.09 -6.38
N VAL A 390 -11.75 6.11 -6.12
CA VAL A 390 -12.08 4.69 -6.04
C VAL A 390 -13.11 4.41 -4.93
N GLN A 391 -12.96 5.05 -3.77
CA GLN A 391 -13.91 4.93 -2.65
C GLN A 391 -15.25 5.65 -2.89
N SER A 392 -15.27 6.74 -3.67
CA SER A 392 -16.45 7.58 -3.86
C SER A 392 -17.48 7.04 -4.85
N VAL A 393 -17.16 5.97 -5.59
CA VAL A 393 -18.05 5.35 -6.61
C VAL A 393 -18.73 4.08 -6.14
N VAL A 394 -18.57 3.74 -4.86
CA VAL A 394 -19.17 2.56 -4.24
C VAL A 394 -19.82 2.94 -2.91
N GLY A 395 -20.91 2.23 -2.56
CA GLY A 395 -21.57 2.38 -1.27
C GLY A 395 -20.70 1.89 -0.12
N TRP A 396 -21.12 2.21 1.09
CA TRP A 396 -20.40 1.92 2.33
C TRP A 396 -20.00 0.44 2.48
N ASN A 397 -20.92 -0.47 2.18
CA ASN A 397 -20.74 -1.93 2.29
C ASN A 397 -19.74 -2.55 1.30
N ARG A 398 -19.20 -1.77 0.35
CA ARG A 398 -18.21 -2.22 -0.66
C ARG A 398 -16.91 -1.44 -0.62
N ARG A 399 -16.77 -0.47 0.29
CA ARG A 399 -15.55 0.37 0.40
C ARG A 399 -14.34 -0.41 0.88
N GLY A 400 -14.54 -1.37 1.80
CA GLY A 400 -13.48 -2.24 2.30
C GLY A 400 -12.82 -3.01 1.17
N VAL A 401 -13.60 -3.74 0.38
CA VAL A 401 -13.10 -4.54 -0.75
C VAL A 401 -12.40 -3.68 -1.80
N VAL A 402 -12.97 -2.54 -2.18
CA VAL A 402 -12.39 -1.66 -3.22
C VAL A 402 -11.08 -1.02 -2.74
N THR A 403 -11.03 -0.57 -1.49
CA THR A 403 -9.82 -0.01 -0.87
C THR A 403 -8.73 -1.07 -0.76
N ALA A 404 -9.09 -2.26 -0.26
CA ALA A 404 -8.16 -3.38 -0.13
C ALA A 404 -7.62 -3.84 -1.49
N THR A 405 -8.49 -3.92 -2.51
CA THR A 405 -8.05 -4.25 -3.88
C THR A 405 -7.03 -3.25 -4.42
N ASN A 406 -7.24 -1.96 -4.18
CA ASN A 406 -6.32 -0.91 -4.61
C ASN A 406 -4.96 -1.00 -3.88
N MET A 407 -4.97 -1.25 -2.58
CA MET A 407 -3.75 -1.43 -1.80
C MET A 407 -3.01 -2.72 -2.18
N PHE A 408 -3.76 -3.80 -2.41
CA PHE A 408 -3.21 -5.05 -2.90
C PHE A 408 -2.55 -4.90 -4.27
N ALA A 409 -3.21 -4.21 -5.22
CA ALA A 409 -2.62 -3.91 -6.52
C ALA A 409 -1.28 -3.16 -6.37
N ARG A 410 -1.18 -2.21 -5.43
CA ARG A 410 0.08 -1.51 -5.14
C ARG A 410 1.15 -2.46 -4.61
N SER A 411 0.81 -3.39 -3.71
CA SER A 411 1.76 -4.36 -3.16
C SER A 411 2.28 -5.34 -4.22
N ILE A 412 1.40 -5.86 -5.08
CA ILE A 412 1.79 -6.68 -6.23
C ILE A 412 2.70 -5.87 -7.17
N GLY A 413 2.36 -4.60 -7.41
CA GLY A 413 3.17 -3.71 -8.22
C GLY A 413 4.58 -3.54 -7.67
N SER A 414 4.73 -3.43 -6.34
CA SER A 414 6.06 -3.37 -5.69
C SER A 414 6.85 -4.65 -5.93
N ALA A 415 6.23 -5.82 -5.80
CA ALA A 415 6.89 -7.12 -6.04
C ALA A 415 7.31 -7.30 -7.51
N VAL A 416 6.40 -7.00 -8.44
CA VAL A 416 6.69 -7.04 -9.89
C VAL A 416 7.78 -6.03 -10.24
N GLY A 417 7.71 -4.81 -9.70
CA GLY A 417 8.72 -3.79 -9.89
C GLY A 417 10.09 -4.23 -9.40
N ALA A 418 10.17 -4.81 -8.21
CA ALA A 418 11.43 -5.34 -7.66
C ALA A 418 12.06 -6.39 -8.59
N ALA A 419 11.25 -7.34 -9.08
CA ALA A 419 11.71 -8.37 -10.00
C ALA A 419 12.19 -7.80 -11.36
N VAL A 420 11.40 -6.90 -11.96
CA VAL A 420 11.72 -6.30 -13.26
C VAL A 420 12.97 -5.43 -13.16
N PHE A 421 13.05 -4.58 -12.15
CA PHE A 421 14.19 -3.69 -11.96
C PHE A 421 15.45 -4.45 -11.55
N GLY A 422 15.30 -5.52 -10.75
CA GLY A 422 16.37 -6.45 -10.44
C GLY A 422 16.91 -7.15 -11.70
N ALA A 423 16.04 -7.63 -12.55
CA ALA A 423 16.43 -8.24 -13.81
C ALA A 423 17.16 -7.24 -14.74
N ILE A 424 16.68 -6.00 -14.86
CA ILE A 424 17.35 -4.94 -15.65
C ILE A 424 18.75 -4.66 -15.09
N ALA A 425 18.87 -4.48 -13.77
CA ALA A 425 20.16 -4.20 -13.15
C ALA A 425 21.15 -5.36 -13.32
N ASN A 426 20.72 -6.59 -12.98
CA ASN A 426 21.57 -7.77 -13.01
C ASN A 426 22.01 -8.13 -14.44
N THR A 427 21.11 -8.06 -15.42
CA THR A 427 21.47 -8.35 -16.82
C THR A 427 22.44 -7.29 -17.37
N THR A 428 22.28 -6.03 -17.00
CA THR A 428 23.19 -4.96 -17.41
C THR A 428 24.57 -5.15 -16.78
N LEU A 429 24.66 -5.44 -15.49
CA LEU A 429 25.93 -5.71 -14.80
C LEU A 429 26.62 -6.95 -15.37
N ALA A 430 25.91 -8.07 -15.48
CA ALA A 430 26.46 -9.31 -16.02
C ALA A 430 26.96 -9.15 -17.46
N GLY A 431 26.22 -8.42 -18.30
CA GLY A 431 26.65 -8.13 -19.68
C GLY A 431 27.92 -7.30 -19.76
N ARG A 432 28.07 -6.31 -18.86
CA ARG A 432 29.30 -5.49 -18.79
C ARG A 432 30.48 -6.31 -18.27
N PHE A 433 30.29 -7.07 -17.20
CA PHE A 433 31.37 -7.90 -16.63
C PHE A 433 31.80 -9.06 -17.56
N ALA A 434 30.90 -9.55 -18.39
CA ALA A 434 31.25 -10.53 -19.43
C ALA A 434 32.09 -9.96 -20.59
N SER A 435 32.16 -8.65 -20.75
CA SER A 435 32.87 -7.98 -21.84
C SER A 435 33.66 -6.78 -21.32
N PRO A 436 34.69 -6.97 -20.46
CA PRO A 436 35.49 -5.89 -19.92
C PRO A 436 36.36 -5.24 -21.01
N PRO A 437 36.75 -3.97 -20.84
CA PRO A 437 37.70 -3.31 -21.72
C PRO A 437 39.06 -4.04 -21.74
N ALA A 438 39.78 -3.91 -22.87
CA ALA A 438 41.12 -4.46 -23.01
C ALA A 438 42.05 -3.95 -21.88
N GLY A 439 42.74 -4.86 -21.20
CA GLY A 439 43.63 -4.56 -20.08
C GLY A 439 43.01 -4.71 -18.68
N LEU A 440 41.72 -5.02 -18.57
CA LEU A 440 41.04 -5.36 -17.32
C LEU A 440 40.57 -6.82 -17.30
N GLU A 441 40.93 -7.61 -18.31
CA GLU A 441 40.56 -9.01 -18.43
C GLU A 441 41.16 -9.85 -17.29
N GLY A 442 40.32 -10.49 -16.48
CA GLY A 442 40.72 -11.28 -15.32
C GLY A 442 40.69 -10.58 -13.97
N ASP A 443 40.67 -9.24 -13.93
CA ASP A 443 40.60 -8.45 -12.69
C ASP A 443 39.19 -7.97 -12.36
N VAL A 444 38.28 -8.02 -13.34
CA VAL A 444 36.85 -7.64 -13.17
C VAL A 444 36.07 -8.80 -12.55
N PRO A 445 35.08 -8.51 -11.66
CA PRO A 445 34.20 -9.54 -11.09
C PRO A 445 33.53 -10.38 -12.17
N THR A 446 33.42 -11.68 -11.92
CA THR A 446 32.69 -12.60 -12.82
C THR A 446 31.19 -12.62 -12.54
N ASP A 447 30.76 -12.07 -11.41
CA ASP A 447 29.39 -12.02 -10.95
C ASP A 447 29.03 -10.64 -10.35
N VAL A 448 27.74 -10.46 -10.12
CA VAL A 448 27.18 -9.22 -9.55
C VAL A 448 27.60 -9.02 -8.08
N ASP A 449 27.82 -10.11 -7.35
CA ASP A 449 28.20 -10.08 -5.92
C ASP A 449 29.61 -9.53 -5.71
N GLY A 450 30.50 -9.72 -6.71
CA GLY A 450 31.85 -9.17 -6.72
C GLY A 450 31.94 -7.65 -6.89
N THR A 451 30.84 -6.97 -7.25
CA THR A 451 30.85 -5.52 -7.56
C THR A 451 31.35 -4.68 -6.37
N THR A 452 30.93 -5.02 -5.14
CA THR A 452 31.35 -4.29 -3.93
C THR A 452 32.84 -4.44 -3.66
N ALA A 453 33.37 -5.66 -3.88
CA ALA A 453 34.79 -5.95 -3.75
C ALA A 453 35.61 -5.18 -4.80
N ALA A 454 35.12 -5.12 -6.05
CA ALA A 454 35.76 -4.34 -7.13
C ALA A 454 35.83 -2.85 -6.82
N LEU A 455 34.75 -2.28 -6.30
CA LEU A 455 34.71 -0.85 -5.89
C LEU A 455 35.76 -0.53 -4.80
N SER A 456 36.08 -1.51 -3.92
CA SER A 456 37.06 -1.32 -2.85
C SER A 456 38.51 -1.48 -3.28
N GLN A 457 38.79 -2.10 -4.44
CA GLN A 457 40.17 -2.34 -4.92
C GLN A 457 40.89 -1.07 -5.39
N GLY A 458 40.12 -0.04 -5.82
CA GLY A 458 40.68 1.19 -6.41
C GLY A 458 41.18 1.01 -7.85
N GLY A 459 41.68 2.07 -8.45
CA GLY A 459 42.23 2.06 -9.82
C GLY A 459 41.19 1.83 -10.93
N ALA A 460 41.64 1.33 -12.06
CA ALA A 460 40.81 1.17 -13.26
C ALA A 460 39.65 0.15 -13.07
N VAL A 461 39.84 -0.87 -12.23
CA VAL A 461 38.81 -1.87 -11.92
C VAL A 461 37.65 -1.21 -11.18
N ALA A 462 37.94 -0.39 -10.16
CA ALA A 462 36.93 0.33 -9.41
C ALA A 462 36.16 1.35 -10.27
N GLU A 463 36.86 2.04 -11.16
CA GLU A 463 36.21 2.99 -12.09
C GLU A 463 35.26 2.26 -13.05
N TYR A 464 35.70 1.14 -13.61
CA TYR A 464 34.87 0.32 -14.48
C TYR A 464 33.66 -0.28 -13.73
N ALA A 465 33.84 -0.75 -12.50
CA ALA A 465 32.74 -1.23 -11.65
C ALA A 465 31.72 -0.10 -11.35
N ARG A 466 32.23 1.12 -11.08
CA ARG A 466 31.41 2.32 -10.85
C ARG A 466 30.60 2.71 -12.09
N GLU A 467 31.21 2.72 -13.28
CA GLU A 467 30.52 2.97 -14.55
C GLU A 467 29.49 1.88 -14.86
N SER A 468 29.81 0.62 -14.58
CA SER A 468 28.90 -0.52 -14.77
C SER A 468 27.69 -0.43 -13.86
N LEU A 469 27.89 -0.05 -12.61
CA LEU A 469 26.82 0.16 -11.64
C LEU A 469 25.95 1.38 -12.00
N HIS A 470 26.59 2.46 -12.52
CA HIS A 470 25.86 3.59 -13.06
C HIS A 470 24.93 3.16 -14.21
N ALA A 471 25.45 2.40 -15.18
CA ALA A 471 24.66 1.95 -16.31
C ALA A 471 23.48 1.04 -15.89
N ALA A 472 23.70 0.14 -14.93
CA ALA A 472 22.65 -0.70 -14.37
C ALA A 472 21.56 0.11 -13.67
N SER A 473 21.95 1.03 -12.80
CA SER A 473 21.03 1.92 -12.09
C SER A 473 20.29 2.87 -13.04
N HIS A 474 20.99 3.38 -14.06
CA HIS A 474 20.39 4.22 -15.09
C HIS A 474 19.29 3.48 -15.88
N GLY A 475 19.52 2.20 -16.22
CA GLY A 475 18.48 1.34 -16.80
C GLY A 475 17.23 1.24 -15.92
N VAL A 476 17.42 1.10 -14.61
CA VAL A 476 16.30 1.11 -13.63
C VAL A 476 15.63 2.49 -13.58
N PHE A 477 16.37 3.61 -13.60
CA PHE A 477 15.76 4.94 -13.58
C PHE A 477 14.95 5.23 -14.84
N ILE A 478 15.41 4.77 -16.01
CA ILE A 478 14.60 4.82 -17.24
C ILE A 478 13.32 3.99 -17.08
N ALA A 479 13.42 2.78 -16.54
CA ALA A 479 12.26 1.92 -16.32
C ALA A 479 11.28 2.53 -15.30
N THR A 480 11.75 3.25 -14.25
CA THR A 480 10.87 4.00 -13.33
C THR A 480 10.19 5.17 -14.04
N ALA A 481 10.87 5.88 -14.94
CA ALA A 481 10.25 6.92 -15.76
C ALA A 481 9.17 6.36 -16.70
N VAL A 482 9.44 5.22 -17.35
CA VAL A 482 8.41 4.49 -18.14
C VAL A 482 7.23 4.09 -17.26
N THR A 483 7.49 3.62 -16.05
CA THR A 483 6.42 3.27 -15.09
C THR A 483 5.57 4.48 -14.73
N ALA A 484 6.17 5.68 -14.57
CA ALA A 484 5.43 6.92 -14.36
C ALA A 484 4.55 7.27 -15.57
N VAL A 485 5.01 7.01 -16.80
CA VAL A 485 4.19 7.16 -18.02
C VAL A 485 3.01 6.17 -18.03
N VAL A 486 3.20 4.93 -17.55
CA VAL A 486 2.09 3.95 -17.41
C VAL A 486 1.03 4.50 -16.44
N ILE A 487 1.44 5.11 -15.32
CA ILE A 487 0.50 5.78 -14.41
C ILE A 487 -0.23 6.91 -15.16
N ALA A 488 0.48 7.71 -15.96
CA ALA A 488 -0.13 8.81 -16.73
C ALA A 488 -1.20 8.30 -17.70
N VAL A 489 -0.92 7.21 -18.42
CA VAL A 489 -1.87 6.57 -19.34
C VAL A 489 -3.09 6.04 -18.58
N ALA A 490 -2.89 5.35 -17.45
CA ALA A 490 -3.98 4.84 -16.62
C ALA A 490 -4.88 5.99 -16.11
N VAL A 491 -4.29 7.08 -15.61
CA VAL A 491 -5.03 8.25 -15.13
C VAL A 491 -5.72 8.99 -16.29
N ALA A 492 -5.07 9.10 -17.45
CA ALA A 492 -5.70 9.70 -18.65
C ALA A 492 -6.89 8.87 -19.14
N ALA A 493 -6.85 7.54 -18.98
CA ALA A 493 -7.96 6.65 -19.29
C ALA A 493 -9.12 6.72 -18.27
N MET A 494 -8.94 7.36 -17.12
CA MET A 494 -9.97 7.55 -16.10
C MET A 494 -11.13 8.40 -16.63
N PRO A 495 -12.40 8.13 -16.28
CA PRO A 495 -13.55 8.96 -16.67
C PRO A 495 -13.38 10.42 -16.23
N ARG A 496 -13.81 11.36 -17.08
CA ARG A 496 -13.74 12.81 -16.79
C ARG A 496 -14.73 13.22 -15.70
N HIS A 497 -15.91 12.61 -15.70
CA HIS A 497 -16.96 12.86 -14.72
C HIS A 497 -17.15 11.58 -13.93
N THR A 498 -17.10 11.71 -12.63
CA THR A 498 -17.32 10.63 -11.67
C THR A 498 -18.61 10.96 -10.95
N GLU A 499 -19.66 10.16 -11.15
CA GLU A 499 -20.85 10.23 -10.31
C GLU A 499 -20.43 9.86 -8.88
N ARG A 500 -20.50 10.83 -8.00
CA ARG A 500 -20.21 10.64 -6.58
C ARG A 500 -21.50 10.22 -5.91
N LEU A 501 -21.49 9.09 -5.22
CA LEU A 501 -22.58 8.78 -4.32
C LEU A 501 -22.59 9.79 -3.17
N ARG A 502 -23.77 10.42 -2.92
CA ARG A 502 -23.98 11.28 -1.76
C ARG A 502 -24.22 10.40 -0.54
N PHE A 503 -23.88 10.88 0.64
CA PHE A 503 -24.12 10.15 1.90
C PHE A 503 -25.58 9.78 2.09
N ASP A 504 -26.51 10.64 1.64
CA ASP A 504 -27.96 10.40 1.70
C ASP A 504 -28.45 9.36 0.69
N ASP A 505 -27.78 9.25 -0.48
CA ASP A 505 -28.09 8.24 -1.50
C ASP A 505 -27.56 6.85 -1.11
N GLU A 506 -26.59 6.76 -0.18
CA GLU A 506 -26.01 5.51 0.26
C GLU A 506 -27.02 4.65 1.04
N HIS A 507 -27.90 5.27 1.81
CA HIS A 507 -28.95 4.57 2.56
C HIS A 507 -30.14 4.17 1.67
N SER A 508 -30.46 4.96 0.64
CA SER A 508 -31.57 4.67 -0.27
C SER A 508 -31.26 3.58 -1.30
N THR A 509 -30.01 3.41 -1.71
CA THR A 509 -29.60 2.34 -2.64
C THR A 509 -29.52 0.98 -1.98
N ASP A 510 -29.27 0.92 -0.67
CA ASP A 510 -29.30 -0.34 0.09
C ASP A 510 -30.76 -0.81 0.36
N GLU A 511 -31.71 0.11 0.53
CA GLU A 511 -33.16 -0.20 0.61
C GLU A 511 -33.73 -0.69 -0.72
N ALA A 512 -33.28 -0.13 -1.86
CA ALA A 512 -33.72 -0.56 -3.19
C ALA A 512 -33.11 -1.90 -3.65
N ALA A 513 -32.01 -2.36 -3.02
CA ALA A 513 -31.37 -3.65 -3.30
C ALA A 513 -31.88 -4.79 -2.41
N ALA A 514 -32.69 -4.50 -1.40
CA ALA A 514 -33.40 -5.52 -0.65
C ALA A 514 -34.48 -6.15 -1.57
N PRO A 515 -34.53 -7.48 -1.72
CA PRO A 515 -35.63 -8.11 -2.43
C PRO A 515 -36.93 -7.73 -1.70
N GLY A 516 -37.81 -7.01 -2.42
CA GLY A 516 -39.12 -6.64 -1.90
C GLY A 516 -39.84 -7.87 -1.36
N PRO A 517 -40.66 -7.74 -0.30
CA PRO A 517 -41.47 -8.86 0.18
C PRO A 517 -42.26 -9.41 -1.01
N GLY A 518 -42.03 -10.69 -1.30
CA GLY A 518 -42.72 -11.38 -2.39
C GLY A 518 -44.23 -11.17 -2.23
N PRO A 519 -45.00 -11.15 -3.33
CA PRO A 519 -46.43 -10.93 -3.27
C PRO A 519 -47.08 -11.96 -2.34
N ALA A 520 -47.61 -11.45 -1.24
CA ALA A 520 -48.42 -12.26 -0.34
C ALA A 520 -49.55 -12.89 -1.17
N GLY A 521 -49.55 -14.21 -1.20
CA GLY A 521 -50.55 -14.97 -1.94
C GLY A 521 -51.97 -14.56 -1.52
N GLU A 522 -52.69 -14.01 -2.45
CA GLU A 522 -54.13 -13.86 -2.42
C GLU A 522 -54.77 -15.26 -2.40
N THR A 523 -55.04 -15.76 -1.23
CA THR A 523 -56.00 -16.88 -1.08
C THR A 523 -57.40 -16.30 -1.03
N ALA A 524 -58.11 -16.53 -2.11
CA ALA A 524 -59.55 -16.31 -2.23
C ALA A 524 -60.32 -16.99 -1.12
N GLY A 525 -61.11 -16.24 -0.38
CA GLY A 525 -62.13 -16.71 0.58
C GLY A 525 -63.36 -15.83 0.46
N ARG A 526 -64.26 -16.21 -0.47
CA ARG A 526 -65.60 -15.66 -0.66
C ARG A 526 -66.52 -16.23 0.38
N ALA A 527 -67.26 -15.37 1.12
CA ALA A 527 -68.56 -15.71 1.71
C ALA A 527 -69.27 -14.43 2.24
N PRO A 528 -70.60 -14.42 2.47
CA PRO A 528 -71.46 -13.46 1.80
C PRO A 528 -72.07 -12.42 2.76
N GLU A 529 -72.64 -11.36 2.16
CA GLU A 529 -73.55 -10.41 2.84
C GLU A 529 -74.80 -11.09 3.36
N PRO A 530 -75.45 -10.48 4.40
CA PRO A 530 -76.73 -9.88 4.15
C PRO A 530 -77.09 -8.63 4.98
N GLY A 531 -77.80 -7.71 4.35
CA GLY A 531 -79.03 -7.08 4.83
C GLY A 531 -78.97 -5.79 5.67
N SER A 532 -79.25 -4.71 5.02
CA SER A 532 -80.21 -3.61 5.34
C SER A 532 -80.40 -3.15 6.79
N ALA A 533 -80.26 -1.87 7.08
CA ALA A 533 -81.35 -0.96 7.35
C ALA A 533 -80.92 0.31 8.08
N ASP A 534 -81.35 1.41 7.50
CA ASP A 534 -81.86 2.63 8.10
C ASP A 534 -81.12 3.49 9.16
N GLY A 535 -80.86 4.71 8.78
CA GLY A 535 -81.56 5.86 9.34
C GLY A 535 -80.76 6.69 10.38
N HIS A 536 -80.30 7.80 10.02
CA HIS A 536 -80.66 9.11 10.46
C HIS A 536 -79.55 10.17 10.34
N ARG A 537 -79.92 11.22 9.72
CA ARG A 537 -79.18 12.48 9.53
C ARG A 537 -79.26 13.41 10.76
N PRO A 538 -78.51 14.54 10.68
CA PRO A 538 -77.83 15.28 11.75
C PRO A 538 -78.68 16.48 12.22
N PRO A 539 -78.18 17.63 12.68
CA PRO A 539 -76.92 18.27 12.93
C PRO A 539 -76.96 19.17 14.25
N PRO A 540 -76.50 20.41 14.29
CA PRO A 540 -75.14 20.84 14.61
C PRO A 540 -75.15 21.75 15.85
N SER A 541 -73.98 22.01 16.38
CA SER A 541 -73.52 23.32 16.88
C SER A 541 -72.01 23.31 17.13
#